data_bd75feaefbeb601ae6269a36740149e2
#
_entry.id   bd75feaefbeb601ae6269a36740149e2
#
_cell.length_a   1.000
_cell.length_b   1.000
_cell.length_c   1.000
_cell.angle_alpha   90.00
_cell.angle_beta   90.00
_cell.angle_gamma   90.00
#
_symmetry.space_group_name_H-M   'P 1'
#
loop_
_entity.id
_entity.type
_entity.pdbx_description
1 polymer ?
#
loop_
_entity_poly.entity_id
_entity_poly.type
_entity_poly.pdbx_seq_one_letter_code
_entity_poly.pdbx_strand_id
1 'polypeptide(L)'
;MSSERQVPRIENNMSRLALGTVQFGLRYGVANTGGQVPLATAEAMVEYATASGLDTIDTAIGYGESEQVLGRIGVGNFKVVSKLLPLPVGIPDARAWVLSETAASLARLGVGSLHGLLLHRSSDLVGTHGPALYAAMLELKRAGTVRKIGVSIYSPAELDAYFDAFDFDLIQAPFNLIDHRLATSGWLQRLKACSCEVHVRSAFLQGLLLMPRTAIPAKFSPWNALWDRWHTWLAQHHEDAIRVCLAFPLSFPEIDRIVVGALDLAQLEQIAVAAERSPGHLLPDLTCDDEKLINPAKWPSL
;
A
#
# COMPACT_ATOMS: atom_id res chain seq x y z
N MET A 1 17.76 17.08 -18.94
CA MET A 1 18.85 16.13 -18.67
C MET A 1 18.32 15.16 -17.61
N SER A 2 17.86 13.98 -18.05
CA SER A 2 17.36 12.92 -17.16
C SER A 2 18.57 12.37 -16.39
N SER A 3 18.61 12.58 -15.08
CA SER A 3 19.62 11.94 -14.24
C SER A 3 19.35 10.43 -14.21
N GLU A 4 20.21 9.66 -14.82
CA GLU A 4 20.29 8.21 -14.72
C GLU A 4 20.42 7.81 -13.25
N ARG A 5 19.37 7.27 -12.66
CA ARG A 5 19.44 6.73 -11.28
C ARG A 5 19.86 5.27 -11.36
N GLN A 6 21.10 4.99 -10.98
CA GLN A 6 21.51 3.64 -10.61
C GLN A 6 20.79 3.24 -9.33
N VAL A 7 20.19 2.04 -9.32
CA VAL A 7 19.56 1.46 -8.12
C VAL A 7 20.66 1.15 -7.10
N PRO A 8 20.68 1.79 -5.91
CA PRO A 8 21.67 1.47 -4.90
C PRO A 8 21.47 0.02 -4.41
N ARG A 9 22.56 -0.73 -4.21
CA ARG A 9 22.51 -2.00 -3.49
C ARG A 9 22.18 -1.71 -2.03
N ILE A 10 20.92 -1.92 -1.63
CA ILE A 10 20.50 -1.83 -0.24
C ILE A 10 20.56 -3.24 0.34
N GLU A 11 21.40 -3.44 1.36
CA GLU A 11 21.41 -4.66 2.15
C GLU A 11 20.05 -4.81 2.86
N ASN A 12 19.37 -5.91 2.62
CA ASN A 12 18.08 -6.31 3.21
C ASN A 12 16.82 -5.53 2.74
N ASN A 13 16.49 -5.67 1.45
CA ASN A 13 15.22 -5.14 0.90
C ASN A 13 13.96 -5.78 1.51
N MET A 14 14.06 -6.95 2.16
CA MET A 14 12.93 -7.61 2.83
C MET A 14 12.32 -6.75 3.92
N SER A 15 13.12 -6.07 4.72
CA SER A 15 12.63 -5.16 5.76
C SER A 15 11.90 -3.93 5.21
N ARG A 16 11.99 -3.66 3.90
CA ARG A 16 11.25 -2.60 3.20
C ARG A 16 9.94 -3.08 2.60
N LEU A 17 9.65 -4.38 2.61
CA LEU A 17 8.34 -4.89 2.23
C LEU A 17 7.38 -4.87 3.43
N ALA A 18 6.09 -4.73 3.13
CA ALA A 18 4.99 -4.91 4.06
C ALA A 18 3.97 -5.86 3.43
N LEU A 19 3.49 -6.85 4.21
CA LEU A 19 2.46 -7.77 3.74
C LEU A 19 1.09 -7.08 3.74
N GLY A 20 0.56 -6.84 2.54
CA GLY A 20 -0.80 -6.35 2.34
C GLY A 20 -1.80 -7.50 2.43
N THR A 21 -2.86 -7.33 3.22
CA THR A 21 -3.76 -8.42 3.60
C THR A 21 -5.20 -8.25 3.14
N VAL A 22 -5.47 -7.38 2.18
CA VAL A 22 -6.83 -7.19 1.63
C VAL A 22 -7.41 -8.50 1.09
N GLN A 23 -6.57 -9.38 0.50
CA GLN A 23 -6.97 -10.67 -0.03
C GLN A 23 -7.31 -11.71 1.07
N PHE A 24 -6.92 -11.47 2.31
CA PHE A 24 -7.29 -12.33 3.45
C PHE A 24 -8.76 -12.16 3.86
N GLY A 25 -9.38 -11.04 3.49
CA GLY A 25 -10.78 -10.77 3.81
C GLY A 25 -11.70 -10.56 2.62
N LEU A 26 -11.15 -10.31 1.43
CA LEU A 26 -11.92 -9.97 0.23
C LEU A 26 -11.33 -10.61 -1.03
N ARG A 27 -12.18 -10.85 -2.03
CA ARG A 27 -11.72 -11.05 -3.40
C ARG A 27 -11.22 -9.72 -3.94
N TYR A 28 -9.91 -9.51 -4.01
CA TYR A 28 -9.30 -8.26 -4.41
C TYR A 28 -8.21 -8.45 -5.45
N GLY A 29 -8.15 -7.53 -6.43
CA GLY A 29 -7.18 -7.51 -7.53
C GLY A 29 -7.79 -7.93 -8.86
N VAL A 30 -7.45 -7.21 -9.95
CA VAL A 30 -7.99 -7.47 -11.29
C VAL A 30 -7.49 -8.81 -11.85
N ALA A 31 -6.31 -9.24 -11.41
CA ALA A 31 -5.73 -10.53 -11.76
C ALA A 31 -6.20 -11.69 -10.86
N ASN A 32 -6.99 -11.40 -9.81
CA ASN A 32 -7.44 -12.42 -8.85
C ASN A 32 -8.60 -13.22 -9.41
N THR A 33 -8.35 -14.47 -9.77
CA THR A 33 -9.37 -15.46 -10.17
C THR A 33 -9.73 -16.44 -9.05
N GLY A 34 -8.90 -16.54 -7.99
CA GLY A 34 -9.02 -17.51 -6.90
C GLY A 34 -9.96 -17.09 -5.75
N GLY A 35 -10.32 -15.80 -5.67
CA GLY A 35 -11.18 -15.29 -4.59
C GLY A 35 -10.41 -14.86 -3.34
N GLN A 36 -11.01 -15.02 -2.17
CA GLN A 36 -10.41 -14.75 -0.87
C GLN A 36 -9.37 -15.83 -0.53
N VAL A 37 -8.25 -15.42 0.05
CA VAL A 37 -7.19 -16.35 0.49
C VAL A 37 -7.71 -17.20 1.66
N PRO A 38 -7.62 -18.54 1.59
CA PRO A 38 -8.00 -19.42 2.68
C PRO A 38 -7.15 -19.23 3.94
N LEU A 39 -7.71 -19.46 5.14
CA LEU A 39 -7.01 -19.28 6.41
C LEU A 39 -5.66 -20.01 6.44
N ALA A 40 -5.62 -21.29 6.09
CA ALA A 40 -4.37 -22.07 6.10
C ALA A 40 -3.28 -21.49 5.17
N THR A 41 -3.67 -20.90 4.03
CA THR A 41 -2.76 -20.21 3.12
C THR A 41 -2.27 -18.90 3.75
N ALA A 42 -3.17 -18.13 4.40
CA ALA A 42 -2.79 -16.92 5.10
C ALA A 42 -1.82 -17.19 6.26
N GLU A 43 -2.05 -18.29 7.02
CA GLU A 43 -1.14 -18.77 8.08
C GLU A 43 0.26 -19.04 7.53
N ALA A 44 0.38 -19.82 6.46
CA ALA A 44 1.66 -20.13 5.82
C ALA A 44 2.37 -18.86 5.31
N MET A 45 1.63 -17.89 4.76
CA MET A 45 2.19 -16.62 4.31
C MET A 45 2.71 -15.75 5.46
N VAL A 46 2.00 -15.69 6.59
CA VAL A 46 2.44 -14.93 7.77
C VAL A 46 3.64 -15.60 8.43
N GLU A 47 3.67 -16.93 8.49
CA GLU A 47 4.82 -17.69 8.97
C GLU A 47 6.06 -17.43 8.11
N TYR A 48 5.92 -17.50 6.78
CA TYR A 48 6.99 -17.17 5.86
C TYR A 48 7.47 -15.71 6.00
N ALA A 49 6.54 -14.75 6.13
CA ALA A 49 6.87 -13.34 6.34
C ALA A 49 7.74 -13.17 7.62
N THR A 50 7.37 -13.85 8.71
CA THR A 50 8.15 -13.86 9.96
C THR A 50 9.56 -14.41 9.73
N ALA A 51 9.67 -15.58 9.10
CA ALA A 51 10.95 -16.25 8.84
C ALA A 51 11.87 -15.45 7.91
N SER A 52 11.29 -14.69 6.97
CA SER A 52 12.02 -13.90 5.98
C SER A 52 12.41 -12.50 6.48
N GLY A 53 12.03 -12.13 7.73
CA GLY A 53 12.33 -10.80 8.29
C GLY A 53 11.43 -9.66 7.78
N LEU A 54 10.29 -9.98 7.17
CA LEU A 54 9.25 -9.02 6.85
C LEU A 54 8.51 -8.69 8.17
N ASP A 55 8.62 -7.46 8.64
CA ASP A 55 8.20 -7.04 9.99
C ASP A 55 6.90 -6.23 10.04
N THR A 56 6.31 -5.94 8.88
CA THR A 56 5.16 -5.02 8.76
C THR A 56 3.98 -5.70 8.06
N ILE A 57 2.79 -5.57 8.65
CA ILE A 57 1.51 -5.99 8.07
C ILE A 57 0.64 -4.76 7.81
N ASP A 58 0.10 -4.66 6.61
CA ASP A 58 -0.88 -3.65 6.20
C ASP A 58 -2.27 -4.27 6.05
N THR A 59 -3.21 -3.80 6.86
CA THR A 59 -4.61 -4.20 6.81
C THR A 59 -5.53 -2.98 6.86
N ALA A 60 -6.84 -3.19 6.96
CA ALA A 60 -7.84 -2.15 7.21
C ALA A 60 -9.13 -2.75 7.78
N ILE A 61 -9.87 -1.98 8.55
CA ILE A 61 -11.22 -2.33 9.03
C ILE A 61 -12.15 -2.69 7.85
N GLY A 62 -11.98 -1.98 6.73
CA GLY A 62 -12.75 -2.21 5.50
C GLY A 62 -12.35 -3.41 4.65
N TYR A 63 -11.39 -4.24 5.09
CA TYR A 63 -10.93 -5.40 4.32
C TYR A 63 -11.68 -6.70 4.70
N GLY A 64 -13.00 -6.63 4.88
CA GLY A 64 -13.81 -7.80 5.22
C GLY A 64 -13.33 -8.48 6.50
N GLU A 65 -13.02 -9.77 6.43
CA GLU A 65 -12.56 -10.57 7.56
C GLU A 65 -11.05 -10.52 7.82
N SER A 66 -10.29 -9.67 7.11
CA SER A 66 -8.82 -9.66 7.18
C SER A 66 -8.29 -9.51 8.61
N GLU A 67 -8.85 -8.59 9.42
CA GLU A 67 -8.41 -8.40 10.80
C GLU A 67 -8.70 -9.62 11.68
N GLN A 68 -9.85 -10.30 11.48
CA GLN A 68 -10.19 -11.53 12.19
C GLN A 68 -9.26 -12.68 11.81
N VAL A 69 -8.93 -12.81 10.53
CA VAL A 69 -7.97 -13.82 10.04
C VAL A 69 -6.61 -13.59 10.68
N LEU A 70 -6.10 -12.33 10.67
CA LEU A 70 -4.84 -11.98 11.30
C LEU A 70 -4.83 -12.22 12.80
N GLY A 71 -5.94 -11.94 13.50
CA GLY A 71 -6.09 -12.20 14.93
C GLY A 71 -6.07 -13.67 15.28
N ARG A 72 -6.63 -14.54 14.43
CA ARG A 72 -6.56 -16.02 14.60
C ARG A 72 -5.15 -16.54 14.40
N ILE A 73 -4.40 -15.99 13.45
CA ILE A 73 -3.01 -16.38 13.16
C ILE A 73 -2.07 -15.91 14.29
N GLY A 74 -2.31 -14.71 14.85
CA GLY A 74 -1.47 -14.10 15.86
C GLY A 74 -0.34 -13.26 15.24
N VAL A 75 -0.57 -11.95 15.14
CA VAL A 75 0.35 -11.00 14.48
C VAL A 75 0.98 -10.00 15.45
N GLY A 76 1.03 -10.32 16.74
CA GLY A 76 1.54 -9.42 17.79
C GLY A 76 3.02 -9.04 17.65
N ASN A 77 3.80 -9.80 16.89
CA ASN A 77 5.22 -9.51 16.61
C ASN A 77 5.43 -8.59 15.42
N PHE A 78 4.38 -8.25 14.68
CA PHE A 78 4.47 -7.37 13.52
C PHE A 78 4.16 -5.91 13.87
N LYS A 79 4.69 -5.02 13.07
CA LYS A 79 4.24 -3.63 12.96
C LYS A 79 2.93 -3.60 12.19
N VAL A 80 1.80 -3.69 12.89
CA VAL A 80 0.48 -3.69 12.24
C VAL A 80 0.04 -2.26 11.93
N VAL A 81 -0.28 -2.01 10.67
CA VAL A 81 -0.92 -0.77 10.19
C VAL A 81 -2.35 -1.10 9.78
N SER A 82 -3.32 -0.45 10.40
CA SER A 82 -4.73 -0.55 10.02
C SER A 82 -5.33 0.80 9.63
N LYS A 83 -6.54 0.79 9.05
CA LYS A 83 -7.18 1.97 8.52
C LYS A 83 -8.63 2.04 8.98
N LEU A 84 -9.01 3.22 9.48
CA LEU A 84 -10.40 3.55 9.81
C LEU A 84 -11.26 3.57 8.54
N LEU A 85 -12.49 3.12 8.66
CA LEU A 85 -13.50 3.29 7.60
C LEU A 85 -13.68 4.77 7.24
N PRO A 86 -14.27 5.09 6.07
CA PRO A 86 -14.80 6.42 5.83
C PRO A 86 -15.78 6.82 6.93
N LEU A 87 -15.70 8.07 7.38
CA LEU A 87 -16.61 8.57 8.42
C LEU A 87 -18.08 8.44 7.97
N PRO A 88 -18.94 7.77 8.75
CA PRO A 88 -20.35 7.65 8.39
C PRO A 88 -21.06 9.02 8.32
N VAL A 89 -21.95 9.15 7.35
CA VAL A 89 -22.77 10.37 7.22
C VAL A 89 -23.68 10.53 8.44
N GLY A 90 -23.73 11.74 9.00
CA GLY A 90 -24.59 12.06 10.16
C GLY A 90 -24.09 11.52 11.49
N ILE A 91 -22.82 11.11 11.58
CA ILE A 91 -22.24 10.69 12.86
C ILE A 91 -22.30 11.86 13.88
N PRO A 92 -22.86 11.67 15.07
CA PRO A 92 -23.00 12.76 16.04
C PRO A 92 -21.68 13.07 16.77
N ASP A 93 -20.83 12.08 16.98
CA ASP A 93 -19.56 12.19 17.72
C ASP A 93 -18.45 11.42 17.00
N ALA A 94 -17.67 12.15 16.19
CA ALA A 94 -16.55 11.60 15.44
C ALA A 94 -15.44 11.07 16.36
N ARG A 95 -15.24 11.69 17.55
CA ARG A 95 -14.24 11.22 18.53
C ARG A 95 -14.63 9.84 19.09
N ALA A 96 -15.86 9.71 19.60
CA ALA A 96 -16.33 8.44 20.12
C ALA A 96 -16.27 7.33 19.08
N TRP A 97 -16.58 7.65 17.81
CA TRP A 97 -16.49 6.71 16.70
C TRP A 97 -15.05 6.23 16.46
N VAL A 98 -14.05 7.15 16.38
CA VAL A 98 -12.64 6.77 16.21
C VAL A 98 -12.17 5.83 17.33
N LEU A 99 -12.48 6.17 18.58
CA LEU A 99 -12.07 5.37 19.73
C LEU A 99 -12.72 3.97 19.70
N SER A 100 -14.02 3.89 19.39
CA SER A 100 -14.76 2.63 19.28
C SER A 100 -14.26 1.74 18.15
N GLU A 101 -14.08 2.30 16.93
CA GLU A 101 -13.60 1.54 15.79
C GLU A 101 -12.17 1.03 16.00
N THR A 102 -11.31 1.85 16.64
CA THR A 102 -9.95 1.42 16.95
C THR A 102 -9.93 0.30 17.99
N ALA A 103 -10.74 0.42 19.05
CA ALA A 103 -10.85 -0.64 20.06
C ALA A 103 -11.37 -1.96 19.46
N ALA A 104 -12.37 -1.88 18.60
CA ALA A 104 -12.90 -3.05 17.89
C ALA A 104 -11.85 -3.67 16.93
N SER A 105 -11.05 -2.85 16.22
CA SER A 105 -9.94 -3.28 15.38
C SER A 105 -8.88 -4.03 16.17
N LEU A 106 -8.43 -3.48 17.30
CA LEU A 106 -7.48 -4.14 18.21
C LEU A 106 -7.99 -5.50 18.71
N ALA A 107 -9.29 -5.56 19.07
CA ALA A 107 -9.91 -6.79 19.51
C ALA A 107 -9.95 -7.85 18.40
N ARG A 108 -10.29 -7.47 17.15
CA ARG A 108 -10.26 -8.38 15.99
C ARG A 108 -8.87 -8.89 15.69
N LEU A 109 -7.86 -8.01 15.75
CA LEU A 109 -6.45 -8.32 15.50
C LEU A 109 -5.79 -9.10 16.66
N GLY A 110 -6.37 -9.07 17.86
CA GLY A 110 -5.78 -9.69 19.05
C GLY A 110 -4.48 -9.02 19.49
N VAL A 111 -4.31 -7.71 19.25
CA VAL A 111 -3.10 -6.94 19.60
C VAL A 111 -3.41 -5.81 20.58
N GLY A 112 -2.44 -5.46 21.41
CA GLY A 112 -2.59 -4.37 22.39
C GLY A 112 -2.37 -2.97 21.82
N SER A 113 -1.70 -2.85 20.66
CA SER A 113 -1.43 -1.57 20.01
C SER A 113 -1.18 -1.74 18.53
N LEU A 114 -1.38 -0.64 17.75
CA LEU A 114 -1.04 -0.56 16.34
C LEU A 114 0.27 0.22 16.14
N HIS A 115 1.06 -0.18 15.14
CA HIS A 115 2.16 0.64 14.64
C HIS A 115 1.64 1.89 13.95
N GLY A 116 0.61 1.77 13.11
CA GLY A 116 -0.01 2.87 12.40
C GLY A 116 -1.52 2.76 12.35
N LEU A 117 -2.21 3.88 12.55
CA LEU A 117 -3.64 4.04 12.29
C LEU A 117 -3.83 5.14 11.25
N LEU A 118 -4.44 4.80 10.14
CA LEU A 118 -4.66 5.73 9.03
C LEU A 118 -6.14 6.04 8.85
N LEU A 119 -6.47 7.24 8.40
CA LEU A 119 -7.75 7.46 7.74
C LEU A 119 -7.70 6.83 6.34
N HIS A 120 -8.66 5.97 6.02
CA HIS A 120 -8.74 5.32 4.72
C HIS A 120 -9.25 6.27 3.63
N ARG A 121 -9.98 7.33 4.04
CA ARG A 121 -10.47 8.41 3.18
C ARG A 121 -9.96 9.75 3.73
N SER A 122 -8.94 10.30 3.08
CA SER A 122 -8.27 11.54 3.49
C SER A 122 -9.18 12.77 3.47
N SER A 123 -10.18 12.79 2.57
CA SER A 123 -11.14 13.89 2.46
C SER A 123 -12.01 14.10 3.71
N ASP A 124 -12.07 13.12 4.63
CA ASP A 124 -12.75 13.28 5.91
C ASP A 124 -12.10 14.38 6.80
N LEU A 125 -10.81 14.70 6.55
CA LEU A 125 -10.10 15.78 7.24
C LEU A 125 -10.53 17.18 6.79
N VAL A 126 -10.99 17.32 5.56
CA VAL A 126 -11.40 18.63 5.00
C VAL A 126 -12.79 19.04 5.50
N GLY A 127 -13.58 18.09 6.01
CA GLY A 127 -14.93 18.35 6.50
C GLY A 127 -14.97 18.92 7.92
N THR A 128 -16.17 19.24 8.38
CA THR A 128 -16.42 19.80 9.73
C THR A 128 -15.94 18.91 10.87
N HIS A 129 -15.84 17.60 10.63
CA HIS A 129 -15.35 16.63 11.62
C HIS A 129 -13.82 16.42 11.59
N GLY A 130 -13.10 16.99 10.61
CA GLY A 130 -11.65 16.79 10.46
C GLY A 130 -10.84 17.06 11.72
N PRO A 131 -11.01 18.23 12.40
CA PRO A 131 -10.32 18.52 13.65
C PRO A 131 -10.63 17.51 14.77
N ALA A 132 -11.88 17.03 14.87
CA ALA A 132 -12.28 16.06 15.89
C ALA A 132 -11.70 14.65 15.60
N LEU A 133 -11.68 14.23 14.32
CA LEU A 133 -11.04 12.99 13.88
C LEU A 133 -9.54 13.00 14.23
N TYR A 134 -8.85 14.06 13.83
CA TYR A 134 -7.42 14.21 14.10
C TYR A 134 -7.11 14.24 15.61
N ALA A 135 -7.90 15.00 16.40
CA ALA A 135 -7.74 15.07 17.86
C ALA A 135 -7.92 13.69 18.52
N ALA A 136 -8.88 12.88 18.06
CA ALA A 136 -9.09 11.52 18.55
C ALA A 136 -7.92 10.58 18.21
N MET A 137 -7.37 10.68 17.00
CA MET A 137 -6.17 9.92 16.62
C MET A 137 -4.96 10.33 17.47
N LEU A 138 -4.77 11.62 17.75
CA LEU A 138 -3.73 12.11 18.66
C LEU A 138 -3.92 11.60 20.09
N GLU A 139 -5.16 11.49 20.57
CA GLU A 139 -5.47 10.92 21.89
C GLU A 139 -5.00 9.45 21.96
N LEU A 140 -5.33 8.64 20.96
CA LEU A 140 -4.88 7.25 20.85
C LEU A 140 -3.35 7.14 20.80
N LYS A 141 -2.69 8.06 20.11
CA LYS A 141 -1.23 8.13 20.04
C LYS A 141 -0.62 8.47 21.41
N ARG A 142 -1.17 9.47 22.11
CA ARG A 142 -0.71 9.85 23.46
C ARG A 142 -0.93 8.74 24.49
N ALA A 143 -2.00 7.96 24.34
CA ALA A 143 -2.27 6.79 25.18
C ALA A 143 -1.37 5.58 24.88
N GLY A 144 -0.56 5.62 23.81
CA GLY A 144 0.28 4.52 23.37
C GLY A 144 -0.47 3.38 22.68
N THR A 145 -1.79 3.54 22.47
CA THR A 145 -2.62 2.57 21.72
C THR A 145 -2.24 2.51 20.25
N VAL A 146 -1.79 3.64 19.69
CA VAL A 146 -1.30 3.77 18.33
C VAL A 146 0.04 4.50 18.37
N ARG A 147 1.05 4.01 17.66
CA ARG A 147 2.37 4.66 17.63
C ARG A 147 2.46 5.79 16.62
N LYS A 148 1.80 5.63 15.46
CA LYS A 148 1.82 6.57 14.33
C LYS A 148 0.41 6.81 13.82
N ILE A 149 0.10 8.05 13.51
CA ILE A 149 -1.18 8.44 12.91
C ILE A 149 -0.94 9.02 11.52
N GLY A 150 -1.90 8.81 10.62
CA GLY A 150 -1.74 9.27 9.26
C GLY A 150 -2.94 9.07 8.35
N VAL A 151 -2.69 9.12 7.06
CA VAL A 151 -3.73 8.97 6.02
C VAL A 151 -3.27 8.08 4.87
N SER A 152 -4.23 7.40 4.24
CA SER A 152 -4.04 6.74 2.94
C SER A 152 -4.67 7.61 1.85
N ILE A 153 -3.88 7.96 0.84
CA ILE A 153 -4.27 8.87 -0.25
C ILE A 153 -4.33 8.13 -1.59
N TYR A 154 -5.06 8.65 -2.55
CA TYR A 154 -5.07 8.21 -3.95
C TYR A 154 -4.27 9.15 -4.87
N SER A 155 -4.06 10.39 -4.45
CA SER A 155 -3.26 11.37 -5.17
C SER A 155 -2.47 12.24 -4.20
N PRO A 156 -1.19 12.56 -4.49
CA PRO A 156 -0.42 13.50 -3.68
C PRO A 156 -1.08 14.87 -3.53
N ALA A 157 -1.87 15.31 -4.52
CA ALA A 157 -2.61 16.56 -4.45
C ALA A 157 -3.65 16.61 -3.31
N GLU A 158 -4.07 15.46 -2.77
CA GLU A 158 -4.94 15.45 -1.58
C GLU A 158 -4.24 16.07 -0.36
N LEU A 159 -2.92 15.92 -0.26
CA LEU A 159 -2.13 16.47 0.84
C LEU A 159 -2.13 18.01 0.86
N ASP A 160 -2.26 18.66 -0.30
CA ASP A 160 -2.29 20.12 -0.40
C ASP A 160 -3.46 20.74 0.40
N ALA A 161 -4.52 19.97 0.62
CA ALA A 161 -5.73 20.45 1.28
C ALA A 161 -5.63 20.47 2.82
N TYR A 162 -4.74 19.68 3.43
CA TYR A 162 -4.76 19.48 4.88
C TYR A 162 -3.39 19.26 5.54
N PHE A 163 -2.32 19.02 4.79
CA PHE A 163 -1.03 18.64 5.38
C PHE A 163 -0.43 19.74 6.26
N ASP A 164 -0.67 21.01 5.95
CA ASP A 164 -0.18 22.13 6.74
C ASP A 164 -1.02 22.38 8.02
N ALA A 165 -2.21 21.78 8.10
CA ALA A 165 -3.10 21.91 9.26
C ALA A 165 -2.93 20.77 10.27
N PHE A 166 -2.34 19.65 9.88
CA PHE A 166 -2.24 18.44 10.69
C PHE A 166 -0.86 17.78 10.54
N ASP A 167 -0.24 17.40 11.67
CA ASP A 167 1.02 16.70 11.70
C ASP A 167 0.80 15.18 11.59
N PHE A 168 1.31 14.57 10.52
CA PHE A 168 1.21 13.13 10.30
C PHE A 168 2.55 12.44 10.49
N ASP A 169 2.51 11.25 11.11
CA ASP A 169 3.69 10.39 11.27
C ASP A 169 3.87 9.42 10.11
N LEU A 170 2.77 9.11 9.37
CA LEU A 170 2.77 8.10 8.32
C LEU A 170 1.80 8.48 7.20
N ILE A 171 2.28 8.47 5.98
CA ILE A 171 1.46 8.61 4.76
C ILE A 171 1.55 7.34 3.93
N GLN A 172 0.40 6.83 3.49
CA GLN A 172 0.33 5.74 2.53
C GLN A 172 -0.21 6.25 1.19
N ALA A 173 0.56 6.04 0.10
CA ALA A 173 0.25 6.55 -1.23
C ALA A 173 0.41 5.48 -2.32
N PRO A 174 -0.29 5.57 -3.47
CA PRO A 174 0.05 4.76 -4.64
C PRO A 174 1.40 5.21 -5.21
N PHE A 175 2.22 4.23 -5.59
CA PHE A 175 3.48 4.50 -6.27
C PHE A 175 3.98 3.23 -6.97
N ASN A 176 4.16 3.30 -8.27
CA ASN A 176 4.59 2.16 -9.08
C ASN A 176 5.20 2.64 -10.40
N LEU A 177 5.59 1.70 -11.25
CA LEU A 177 6.26 1.94 -12.53
C LEU A 177 5.46 2.83 -13.51
N ILE A 178 4.15 3.00 -13.28
CA ILE A 178 3.27 3.86 -14.10
C ILE A 178 2.90 5.15 -13.37
N ASP A 179 2.64 5.10 -12.05
CA ASP A 179 2.26 6.24 -11.22
C ASP A 179 3.46 6.80 -10.46
N HIS A 180 4.07 7.84 -10.99
CA HIS A 180 5.23 8.51 -10.40
C HIS A 180 4.86 9.79 -9.62
N ARG A 181 3.56 10.12 -9.51
CA ARG A 181 3.09 11.42 -8.99
C ARG A 181 3.61 11.76 -7.60
N LEU A 182 3.78 10.77 -6.71
CA LEU A 182 4.33 11.02 -5.37
C LEU A 182 5.74 11.65 -5.41
N ALA A 183 6.58 11.22 -6.35
CA ALA A 183 7.93 11.77 -6.52
C ALA A 183 7.93 13.04 -7.36
N THR A 184 7.19 13.06 -8.49
CA THR A 184 7.20 14.19 -9.45
C THR A 184 6.53 15.44 -8.90
N SER A 185 5.60 15.33 -7.96
CA SER A 185 4.97 16.46 -7.25
C SER A 185 5.87 17.11 -6.20
N GLY A 186 7.00 16.47 -5.83
CA GLY A 186 7.84 16.91 -4.72
C GLY A 186 7.35 16.48 -3.32
N TRP A 187 6.19 15.85 -3.22
CA TRP A 187 5.64 15.42 -1.94
C TRP A 187 6.50 14.38 -1.23
N LEU A 188 7.14 13.46 -1.97
CA LEU A 188 8.01 12.45 -1.36
C LEU A 188 9.13 13.09 -0.55
N GLN A 189 9.83 14.09 -1.11
CA GLN A 189 10.89 14.83 -0.44
C GLN A 189 10.36 15.64 0.74
N ARG A 190 9.18 16.29 0.57
CA ARG A 190 8.54 17.07 1.63
C ARG A 190 8.17 16.20 2.84
N LEU A 191 7.58 15.02 2.62
CA LEU A 191 7.25 14.07 3.67
C LEU A 191 8.49 13.63 4.45
N LYS A 192 9.58 13.33 3.76
CA LYS A 192 10.84 12.95 4.44
C LYS A 192 11.48 14.12 5.20
N ALA A 193 11.39 15.33 4.70
CA ALA A 193 11.86 16.51 5.42
C ALA A 193 11.09 16.72 6.74
N CYS A 194 9.83 16.31 6.82
CA CYS A 194 9.02 16.32 8.04
C CYS A 194 9.17 15.03 8.87
N SER A 195 10.13 14.15 8.56
CA SER A 195 10.32 12.85 9.24
C SER A 195 9.09 11.93 9.20
N CYS A 196 8.22 12.11 8.20
CA CYS A 196 7.05 11.27 8.01
C CYS A 196 7.46 9.92 7.40
N GLU A 197 6.94 8.82 7.94
CA GLU A 197 7.09 7.49 7.35
C GLU A 197 6.26 7.38 6.08
N VAL A 198 6.86 6.88 5.00
CA VAL A 198 6.20 6.77 3.71
C VAL A 198 6.01 5.30 3.35
N HIS A 199 4.77 4.87 3.32
CA HIS A 199 4.38 3.57 2.79
C HIS A 199 3.82 3.74 1.39
N VAL A 200 4.27 2.92 0.45
CA VAL A 200 3.69 2.91 -0.89
C VAL A 200 2.93 1.61 -1.15
N ARG A 201 1.84 1.72 -1.88
CA ARG A 201 0.98 0.61 -2.28
C ARG A 201 0.81 0.56 -3.78
N SER A 202 0.13 -0.47 -4.27
CA SER A 202 -0.16 -0.67 -5.68
C SER A 202 1.07 -0.89 -6.56
N ALA A 203 2.17 -1.43 -6.01
CA ALA A 203 3.40 -1.71 -6.75
C ALA A 203 3.14 -2.50 -8.04
N PHE A 204 2.16 -3.41 -8.03
CA PHE A 204 1.75 -4.23 -9.17
C PHE A 204 0.46 -3.74 -9.84
N LEU A 205 -0.07 -2.56 -9.49
CA LEU A 205 -1.33 -2.01 -9.99
C LEU A 205 -2.46 -3.06 -9.95
N GLN A 206 -2.74 -3.61 -8.75
CA GLN A 206 -3.70 -4.71 -8.51
C GLN A 206 -3.43 -5.98 -9.36
N GLY A 207 -2.18 -6.25 -9.70
CA GLY A 207 -1.76 -7.38 -10.52
C GLY A 207 -1.76 -7.09 -12.03
N LEU A 208 -2.30 -5.96 -12.48
CA LEU A 208 -2.39 -5.61 -13.91
C LEU A 208 -1.02 -5.58 -14.59
N LEU A 209 0.03 -5.09 -13.92
CA LEU A 209 1.40 -5.06 -14.41
C LEU A 209 2.06 -6.44 -14.54
N LEU A 210 1.50 -7.45 -13.87
CA LEU A 210 2.01 -8.82 -13.88
C LEU A 210 1.28 -9.72 -14.90
N MET A 211 0.18 -9.23 -15.48
CA MET A 211 -0.63 -10.03 -16.42
C MET A 211 0.10 -10.22 -17.75
N PRO A 212 0.00 -11.39 -18.37
CA PRO A 212 0.41 -11.54 -19.77
C PRO A 212 -0.35 -10.56 -20.66
N ARG A 213 0.29 -10.06 -21.72
CA ARG A 213 -0.30 -9.06 -22.65
C ARG A 213 -1.70 -9.46 -23.15
N THR A 214 -1.88 -10.74 -23.45
CA THR A 214 -3.13 -11.29 -23.97
C THR A 214 -4.24 -11.45 -22.92
N ALA A 215 -3.89 -11.39 -21.65
CA ALA A 215 -4.83 -11.54 -20.53
C ALA A 215 -5.30 -10.18 -19.96
N ILE A 216 -4.72 -9.07 -20.41
CA ILE A 216 -5.14 -7.73 -19.97
C ILE A 216 -6.61 -7.50 -20.40
N PRO A 217 -7.53 -7.19 -19.44
CA PRO A 217 -8.94 -7.01 -19.74
C PRO A 217 -9.20 -5.89 -20.75
N ALA A 218 -10.22 -6.09 -21.59
CA ALA A 218 -10.56 -5.18 -22.70
C ALA A 218 -10.81 -3.72 -22.25
N LYS A 219 -11.31 -3.50 -21.03
CA LYS A 219 -11.50 -2.16 -20.48
C LYS A 219 -10.21 -1.33 -20.36
N PHE A 220 -9.03 -1.96 -20.38
CA PHE A 220 -7.73 -1.30 -20.40
C PHE A 220 -7.15 -1.12 -21.81
N SER A 221 -7.94 -1.40 -22.87
CA SER A 221 -7.51 -1.22 -24.27
C SER A 221 -7.15 0.23 -24.66
N PRO A 222 -7.72 1.30 -24.05
CA PRO A 222 -7.26 2.66 -24.34
C PRO A 222 -5.75 2.88 -24.12
N TRP A 223 -5.12 2.08 -23.29
CA TRP A 223 -3.68 2.15 -22.99
C TRP A 223 -2.86 1.05 -23.67
N ASN A 224 -3.33 0.47 -24.78
CA ASN A 224 -2.63 -0.62 -25.48
C ASN A 224 -1.18 -0.25 -25.83
N ALA A 225 -0.91 0.97 -26.27
CA ALA A 225 0.45 1.41 -26.59
C ALA A 225 1.40 1.36 -25.37
N LEU A 226 0.89 1.59 -24.15
CA LEU A 226 1.66 1.45 -22.92
C LEU A 226 1.93 -0.02 -22.62
N TRP A 227 0.91 -0.88 -22.74
CA TRP A 227 1.06 -2.33 -22.55
C TRP A 227 2.02 -2.95 -23.54
N ASP A 228 1.98 -2.53 -24.80
CA ASP A 228 2.88 -3.02 -25.84
C ASP A 228 4.33 -2.62 -25.55
N ARG A 229 4.59 -1.37 -25.11
CA ARG A 229 5.92 -0.93 -24.66
C ARG A 229 6.41 -1.76 -23.46
N TRP A 230 5.54 -1.97 -22.45
CA TRP A 230 5.87 -2.75 -21.27
C TRP A 230 6.31 -4.18 -21.61
N HIS A 231 5.49 -4.91 -22.34
CA HIS A 231 5.79 -6.30 -22.68
C HIS A 231 6.95 -6.43 -23.67
N THR A 232 7.10 -5.48 -24.59
CA THR A 232 8.25 -5.45 -25.50
C THR A 232 9.54 -5.24 -24.72
N TRP A 233 9.55 -4.31 -23.76
CA TRP A 233 10.71 -4.06 -22.91
C TRP A 233 11.09 -5.29 -22.08
N LEU A 234 10.12 -5.96 -21.42
CA LEU A 234 10.37 -7.20 -20.67
C LEU A 234 10.99 -8.29 -21.55
N ALA A 235 10.45 -8.49 -22.75
CA ALA A 235 10.96 -9.49 -23.69
C ALA A 235 12.37 -9.18 -24.18
N GLN A 236 12.66 -7.92 -24.52
CA GLN A 236 13.98 -7.48 -25.00
C GLN A 236 15.09 -7.62 -23.95
N HIS A 237 14.75 -7.41 -22.66
CA HIS A 237 15.73 -7.46 -21.58
C HIS A 237 15.71 -8.79 -20.81
N HIS A 238 14.83 -9.72 -21.19
CA HIS A 238 14.65 -11.02 -20.51
C HIS A 238 14.38 -10.85 -19.01
N GLU A 239 13.59 -9.82 -18.66
CA GLU A 239 13.30 -9.44 -17.29
C GLU A 239 11.96 -9.99 -16.79
N ASP A 240 11.89 -10.25 -15.47
CA ASP A 240 10.67 -10.64 -14.78
C ASP A 240 9.88 -9.41 -14.34
N ALA A 241 8.57 -9.38 -14.58
CA ALA A 241 7.70 -8.26 -14.27
C ALA A 241 7.66 -7.93 -12.77
N ILE A 242 7.67 -8.94 -11.89
CA ILE A 242 7.64 -8.72 -10.43
C ILE A 242 8.89 -7.96 -10.01
N ARG A 243 10.06 -8.41 -10.50
CA ARG A 243 11.35 -7.79 -10.19
C ARG A 243 11.41 -6.33 -10.64
N VAL A 244 10.99 -6.04 -11.87
CA VAL A 244 11.02 -4.68 -12.42
C VAL A 244 10.05 -3.77 -11.66
N CYS A 245 8.84 -4.24 -11.35
CA CYS A 245 7.85 -3.50 -10.59
C CYS A 245 8.32 -3.18 -9.16
N LEU A 246 9.06 -4.07 -8.50
CA LEU A 246 9.60 -3.82 -7.16
C LEU A 246 10.85 -2.93 -7.19
N ALA A 247 11.70 -3.10 -8.20
CA ALA A 247 12.92 -2.31 -8.32
C ALA A 247 12.63 -0.81 -8.39
N PHE A 248 11.50 -0.42 -9.00
CA PHE A 248 11.13 0.99 -9.10
C PHE A 248 10.94 1.64 -7.71
N PRO A 249 10.00 1.23 -6.85
CA PRO A 249 9.86 1.84 -5.53
C PRO A 249 11.06 1.56 -4.62
N LEU A 250 11.76 0.45 -4.77
CA LEU A 250 12.99 0.16 -4.03
C LEU A 250 14.15 1.12 -4.37
N SER A 251 14.15 1.73 -5.56
CA SER A 251 15.16 2.72 -5.96
C SER A 251 15.04 4.07 -5.24
N PHE A 252 13.97 4.27 -4.46
CA PHE A 252 13.73 5.50 -3.71
C PHE A 252 14.02 5.24 -2.21
N PRO A 253 15.15 5.73 -1.67
CA PRO A 253 15.50 5.54 -0.26
C PRO A 253 14.52 6.24 0.69
N GLU A 254 13.75 7.19 0.18
CA GLU A 254 12.71 7.91 0.93
C GLU A 254 11.48 7.05 1.25
N ILE A 255 11.29 5.92 0.56
CA ILE A 255 10.18 5.00 0.80
C ILE A 255 10.56 4.03 1.92
N ASP A 256 9.81 4.04 3.01
CA ASP A 256 10.08 3.18 4.17
C ASP A 256 9.49 1.78 4.00
N ARG A 257 8.30 1.66 3.37
CA ARG A 257 7.63 0.37 3.14
C ARG A 257 6.95 0.32 1.78
N ILE A 258 7.00 -0.86 1.17
CA ILE A 258 6.30 -1.20 -0.07
C ILE A 258 5.28 -2.29 0.28
N VAL A 259 4.00 -1.94 0.25
CA VAL A 259 2.91 -2.86 0.54
C VAL A 259 2.68 -3.77 -0.67
N VAL A 260 2.89 -5.06 -0.47
CA VAL A 260 2.72 -6.10 -1.48
C VAL A 260 1.65 -7.09 -1.04
N GLY A 261 0.71 -7.39 -1.93
CA GLY A 261 -0.29 -8.44 -1.74
C GLY A 261 0.05 -9.67 -2.55
N ALA A 262 -0.27 -10.85 -2.03
CA ALA A 262 -0.16 -12.12 -2.72
C ALA A 262 -1.41 -12.98 -2.45
N LEU A 263 -1.67 -13.96 -3.33
CA LEU A 263 -2.82 -14.87 -3.24
C LEU A 263 -2.44 -16.22 -2.61
N ASP A 264 -1.15 -16.54 -2.60
CA ASP A 264 -0.61 -17.77 -2.04
C ASP A 264 0.86 -17.59 -1.62
N LEU A 265 1.39 -18.62 -0.95
CA LEU A 265 2.76 -18.63 -0.46
C LEU A 265 3.78 -18.53 -1.61
N ALA A 266 3.54 -19.21 -2.72
CA ALA A 266 4.48 -19.23 -3.85
C ALA A 266 4.64 -17.82 -4.47
N GLN A 267 3.54 -17.05 -4.58
CA GLN A 267 3.61 -15.66 -5.01
C GLN A 267 4.39 -14.79 -4.02
N LEU A 268 4.19 -14.98 -2.71
CA LEU A 268 4.92 -14.21 -1.69
C LEU A 268 6.42 -14.54 -1.73
N GLU A 269 6.80 -15.80 -1.92
CA GLU A 269 8.19 -16.22 -2.11
C GLU A 269 8.81 -15.61 -3.37
N GLN A 270 8.07 -15.58 -4.50
CA GLN A 270 8.52 -14.93 -5.72
C GLN A 270 8.76 -13.42 -5.52
N ILE A 271 7.87 -12.75 -4.80
CA ILE A 271 8.00 -11.33 -4.45
C ILE A 271 9.25 -11.12 -3.59
N ALA A 272 9.48 -11.96 -2.59
CA ALA A 272 10.63 -11.89 -1.72
C ALA A 272 11.95 -12.04 -2.50
N VAL A 273 12.06 -13.08 -3.32
CA VAL A 273 13.24 -13.32 -4.18
C VAL A 273 13.46 -12.16 -5.17
N ALA A 274 12.38 -11.61 -5.73
CA ALA A 274 12.46 -10.50 -6.66
C ALA A 274 12.97 -9.20 -6.01
N ALA A 275 12.63 -8.98 -4.73
CA ALA A 275 13.06 -7.80 -3.99
C ALA A 275 14.56 -7.79 -3.65
N GLU A 276 15.20 -8.95 -3.58
CA GLU A 276 16.64 -9.08 -3.30
C GLU A 276 17.54 -8.71 -4.48
N ARG A 277 16.96 -8.63 -5.68
CA ARG A 277 17.73 -8.48 -6.93
C ARG A 277 17.29 -7.23 -7.69
N SER A 278 18.23 -6.34 -7.95
CA SER A 278 18.02 -5.24 -8.90
C SER A 278 18.05 -5.75 -10.34
N PRO A 279 17.21 -5.22 -11.25
CA PRO A 279 17.36 -5.43 -12.67
C PRO A 279 18.74 -4.97 -13.15
N GLY A 280 19.32 -5.69 -14.12
CA GLY A 280 20.61 -5.30 -14.71
C GLY A 280 20.53 -4.14 -15.69
N HIS A 281 19.34 -3.56 -15.90
CA HIS A 281 19.05 -2.56 -16.92
C HIS A 281 18.34 -1.35 -16.30
N LEU A 282 18.41 -0.22 -17.00
CA LEU A 282 17.60 0.96 -16.68
C LEU A 282 16.11 0.61 -16.81
N LEU A 283 15.31 1.06 -15.83
CA LEU A 283 13.87 0.80 -15.83
C LEU A 283 13.17 1.51 -17.00
N PRO A 284 12.13 0.91 -17.59
CA PRO A 284 11.39 1.54 -18.68
C PRO A 284 10.63 2.78 -18.18
N ASP A 285 10.57 3.81 -19.00
CA ASP A 285 9.66 4.93 -18.76
C ASP A 285 8.26 4.55 -19.25
N LEU A 286 7.38 4.28 -18.29
CA LEU A 286 5.97 3.95 -18.49
C LEU A 286 5.06 4.98 -17.82
N THR A 287 5.59 6.13 -17.43
CA THR A 287 4.84 7.16 -16.70
C THR A 287 3.52 7.49 -17.40
N CYS A 288 2.44 7.51 -16.62
CA CYS A 288 1.10 7.85 -17.07
C CYS A 288 0.39 8.68 -15.99
N ASP A 289 -0.18 9.82 -16.37
CA ASP A 289 -0.94 10.69 -15.47
C ASP A 289 -2.46 10.52 -15.62
N ASP A 290 -2.91 9.59 -16.49
CA ASP A 290 -4.34 9.33 -16.64
C ASP A 290 -4.90 8.60 -15.42
N GLU A 291 -5.62 9.35 -14.60
CA GLU A 291 -6.23 8.83 -13.37
C GLU A 291 -7.21 7.68 -13.61
N LYS A 292 -7.76 7.52 -14.82
CA LYS A 292 -8.59 6.36 -15.15
C LYS A 292 -7.78 5.08 -15.17
N LEU A 293 -6.48 5.16 -15.46
CA LEU A 293 -5.58 4.00 -15.38
C LEU A 293 -4.99 3.83 -13.98
N ILE A 294 -4.37 4.89 -13.46
CA ILE A 294 -3.52 4.78 -12.26
C ILE A 294 -4.29 4.78 -10.95
N ASN A 295 -5.59 5.14 -10.96
CA ASN A 295 -6.45 5.10 -9.77
C ASN A 295 -7.47 3.96 -9.87
N PRO A 296 -7.22 2.80 -9.21
CA PRO A 296 -8.14 1.66 -9.26
C PRO A 296 -9.56 1.94 -8.77
N ALA A 297 -9.77 3.00 -7.96
CA ALA A 297 -11.11 3.39 -7.52
C ALA A 297 -11.99 3.88 -8.68
N LYS A 298 -11.39 4.27 -9.82
CA LYS A 298 -12.10 4.69 -11.04
C LYS A 298 -12.38 3.53 -12.01
N TRP A 299 -11.84 2.33 -11.79
CA TRP A 299 -12.01 1.18 -12.70
C TRP A 299 -13.42 0.58 -12.81
N PRO A 300 -14.30 0.66 -11.79
CA PRO A 300 -15.68 0.22 -11.96
C PRO A 300 -16.47 0.99 -13.02
N SER A 301 -16.01 2.19 -13.38
CA SER A 301 -16.63 3.05 -14.40
C SER A 301 -16.02 2.92 -15.81
N LEU A 302 -15.06 2.01 -16.01
CA LEU A 302 -14.43 1.73 -17.31
C LEU A 302 -15.17 0.67 -18.09
#